data_cb8f493eadab1c6f748ce31e06854cc3
#
_entry.id   cb8f493eadab1c6f748ce31e06854cc3
#
_cell.length_a   1.000
_cell.length_b   1.000
_cell.length_c   1.000
_cell.angle_alpha   90.00
_cell.angle_beta   90.00
_cell.angle_gamma   90.00
#
_symmetry.space_group_name_H-M   'P 1'
#
loop_
_entity.id
_entity.type
_entity.pdbx_description
1 polymer ?
#
loop_
_entity_poly.entity_id
_entity_poly.type
_entity_poly.pdbx_seq_one_letter_code
_entity_poly.pdbx_strand_id
1 'polypeptide(L)'
;TTSDFVFGEVLGEGSYSTVLKAWDVHDWPDAERHALAARANALSATAGQAGSIPQTEHMPKAYAVKVLDKVHILKEKKQKYVRVEKEALSLLVNTPGVVTLYHTFQDRESLYFVLELAENCELLHYVQKYGALDIDSATFYAAQLADAIDRIHRAGVVHRDIKPENVLLDKN
;
A
#
# COMPACT_ATOMS: atom_id res chain seq x y z
N THR A 1 -8.38 13.31 -3.44
CA THR A 1 -8.15 14.01 -2.15
C THR A 1 -8.32 13.04 -1.00
N THR A 2 -7.96 13.43 0.22
CA THR A 2 -8.18 12.62 1.45
C THR A 2 -9.66 12.35 1.72
N SER A 3 -10.55 13.26 1.32
CA SER A 3 -12.01 13.11 1.45
C SER A 3 -12.60 12.02 0.56
N ASP A 4 -11.86 11.56 -0.44
CA ASP A 4 -12.30 10.50 -1.35
C ASP A 4 -12.03 9.10 -0.78
N PHE A 5 -11.36 9.02 0.39
CA PHE A 5 -10.99 7.76 1.03
C PHE A 5 -11.51 7.64 2.47
N VAL A 6 -11.97 6.46 2.83
CA VAL A 6 -12.17 6.04 4.22
C VAL A 6 -10.94 5.26 4.64
N PHE A 7 -10.20 5.78 5.61
CA PHE A 7 -9.01 5.14 6.14
C PHE A 7 -9.37 4.16 7.26
N GLY A 8 -8.72 3.00 7.25
CA GLY A 8 -8.88 1.92 8.22
C GLY A 8 -7.63 1.70 9.06
N GLU A 9 -7.32 0.43 9.30
CA GLU A 9 -6.19 -0.01 10.11
C GLU A 9 -4.83 0.34 9.50
N VAL A 10 -3.81 0.48 10.36
CA VAL A 10 -2.41 0.60 9.95
C VAL A 10 -1.92 -0.77 9.50
N LEU A 11 -1.42 -0.85 8.26
CA LEU A 11 -0.85 -2.07 7.68
C LEU A 11 0.66 -2.15 7.92
N GLY A 12 1.33 -0.99 8.04
CA GLY A 12 2.78 -0.94 8.27
C GLY A 12 3.26 0.47 8.53
N GLU A 13 4.41 0.57 9.19
CA GLU A 13 5.08 1.84 9.49
C GLU A 13 6.50 1.82 8.94
N GLY A 14 6.89 2.88 8.27
CA GLY A 14 8.25 3.13 7.79
C GLY A 14 8.85 4.36 8.45
N SER A 15 10.14 4.62 8.19
CA SER A 15 10.87 5.73 8.82
C SER A 15 10.24 7.11 8.61
N TYR A 16 9.52 7.34 7.51
CA TYR A 16 8.87 8.61 7.16
C TYR A 16 7.50 8.41 6.50
N SER A 17 6.93 7.23 6.66
CA SER A 17 5.65 6.88 6.06
C SER A 17 4.87 5.90 6.90
N THR A 18 3.54 5.97 6.79
CA THR A 18 2.61 4.98 7.35
C THR A 18 1.77 4.44 6.21
N VAL A 19 1.54 3.13 6.18
CA VAL A 19 0.66 2.49 5.21
C VAL A 19 -0.66 2.15 5.90
N LEU A 20 -1.75 2.66 5.35
CA LEU A 20 -3.10 2.48 5.86
C LEU A 20 -3.93 1.67 4.85
N LYS A 21 -4.77 0.78 5.34
CA LYS A 21 -5.86 0.23 4.55
C LYS A 21 -6.88 1.31 4.29
N ALA A 22 -7.39 1.41 3.07
CA ALA A 22 -8.38 2.43 2.73
C ALA A 22 -9.34 1.93 1.65
N TRP A 23 -10.50 2.57 1.57
CA TRP A 23 -11.54 2.31 0.57
C TRP A 23 -11.92 3.62 -0.10
N ASP A 24 -12.12 3.61 -1.42
CA ASP A 24 -12.62 4.77 -2.15
C ASP A 24 -14.10 4.96 -1.83
N VAL A 25 -14.49 6.16 -1.41
CA VAL A 25 -15.89 6.49 -1.10
C VAL A 25 -16.80 6.35 -2.32
N HIS A 26 -16.26 6.49 -3.54
CA HIS A 26 -17.02 6.37 -4.78
C HIS A 26 -17.39 4.93 -5.12
N ASP A 27 -16.70 3.94 -4.54
CA ASP A 27 -17.00 2.51 -4.70
C ASP A 27 -18.18 2.06 -3.81
N TRP A 28 -18.72 2.95 -2.95
CA TRP A 28 -19.84 2.66 -2.06
C TRP A 28 -21.18 3.04 -2.67
N PRO A 29 -22.29 2.35 -2.30
CA PRO A 29 -23.64 2.75 -2.70
C PRO A 29 -23.96 4.18 -2.29
N ASP A 30 -24.72 4.91 -3.12
CA ASP A 30 -25.02 6.33 -2.89
C ASP A 30 -25.63 6.63 -1.51
N ALA A 31 -26.46 5.72 -0.97
CA ALA A 31 -27.08 5.87 0.35
C ALA A 31 -26.07 5.91 1.51
N GLU A 32 -24.92 5.27 1.35
CA GLU A 32 -23.87 5.17 2.39
C GLU A 32 -22.78 6.21 2.20
N ARG A 33 -22.62 6.75 1.00
CA ARG A 33 -21.58 7.68 0.60
C ARG A 33 -21.52 8.94 1.47
N HIS A 34 -22.67 9.54 1.77
CA HIS A 34 -22.74 10.75 2.59
C HIS A 34 -22.31 10.52 4.05
N ALA A 35 -22.70 9.39 4.63
CA ALA A 35 -22.29 9.03 6.00
C ALA A 35 -20.79 8.73 6.09
N LEU A 36 -20.23 8.10 5.06
CA LEU A 36 -18.80 7.77 4.98
C LEU A 36 -17.93 8.99 4.72
N ALA A 37 -18.35 9.90 3.82
CA ALA A 37 -17.65 11.16 3.57
C ALA A 37 -17.58 12.04 4.83
N ALA A 38 -18.65 12.10 5.62
CA ALA A 38 -18.67 12.80 6.90
C ALA A 38 -17.68 12.17 7.92
N ARG A 39 -17.53 10.83 7.91
CA ARG A 39 -16.57 10.11 8.77
C ARG A 39 -15.13 10.26 8.27
N ALA A 40 -14.88 10.21 6.96
CA ALA A 40 -13.56 10.44 6.38
C ALA A 40 -13.02 11.83 6.78
N ASN A 41 -13.86 12.87 6.77
CA ASN A 41 -13.50 14.20 7.23
C ASN A 41 -13.22 14.28 8.75
N ALA A 42 -13.89 13.45 9.57
CA ALA A 42 -13.65 13.40 11.00
C ALA A 42 -12.36 12.64 11.37
N LEU A 43 -11.99 11.63 10.58
CA LEU A 43 -10.79 10.80 10.80
C LEU A 43 -9.49 11.45 10.28
N SER A 44 -9.58 12.35 9.29
CA SER A 44 -8.42 13.16 8.86
C SER A 44 -7.92 14.11 9.97
N ALA A 45 -8.75 14.40 10.99
CA ALA A 45 -8.39 15.23 12.13
C ALA A 45 -7.69 14.44 13.27
N THR A 46 -7.70 13.11 13.26
CA THR A 46 -7.11 12.26 14.31
C THR A 46 -6.46 11.02 13.67
N ALA A 47 -5.27 11.18 13.14
CA ALA A 47 -4.45 10.05 12.69
C ALA A 47 -4.22 9.09 13.87
N GLY A 48 -4.84 7.92 13.84
CA GLY A 48 -4.58 6.86 14.81
C GLY A 48 -5.80 6.12 15.40
N GLN A 49 -7.04 6.53 15.15
CA GLN A 49 -8.22 5.76 15.58
C GLN A 49 -8.93 5.15 14.38
N ALA A 50 -8.69 3.86 14.14
CA ALA A 50 -9.46 3.07 13.20
C ALA A 50 -10.93 3.04 13.62
N GLY A 51 -11.77 3.81 12.94
CA GLY A 51 -13.21 3.75 13.12
C GLY A 51 -13.74 2.40 12.60
N SER A 52 -14.69 1.79 13.31
CA SER A 52 -15.37 0.59 12.80
C SER A 52 -16.04 0.90 11.47
N ILE A 53 -15.64 0.16 10.43
CA ILE A 53 -16.20 0.27 9.08
C ILE A 53 -17.55 -0.42 9.10
N PRO A 54 -18.61 0.18 8.47
CA PRO A 54 -19.89 -0.50 8.32
C PRO A 54 -19.67 -1.83 7.58
N GLN A 55 -20.13 -2.93 8.19
CA GLN A 55 -20.17 -4.21 7.47
C GLN A 55 -21.38 -4.17 6.55
N THR A 56 -21.13 -4.00 5.26
CA THR A 56 -22.15 -4.10 4.23
C THR A 56 -22.03 -5.44 3.53
N GLU A 57 -23.13 -5.91 2.92
CA GLU A 57 -23.13 -7.17 2.13
C GLU A 57 -22.16 -7.11 0.93
N HIS A 58 -21.75 -5.90 0.53
CA HIS A 58 -20.82 -5.67 -0.56
C HIS A 58 -19.70 -4.72 -0.12
N MET A 59 -18.57 -5.28 0.29
CA MET A 59 -17.40 -4.47 0.63
C MET A 59 -16.72 -3.98 -0.65
N PRO A 60 -16.49 -2.66 -0.80
CA PRO A 60 -15.78 -2.12 -1.95
C PRO A 60 -14.33 -2.57 -1.96
N LYS A 61 -13.67 -2.37 -3.10
CA LYS A 61 -12.24 -2.65 -3.26
C LYS A 61 -11.43 -1.90 -2.21
N ALA A 62 -10.57 -2.62 -1.51
CA ALA A 62 -9.63 -2.03 -0.56
C ALA A 62 -8.29 -1.71 -1.26
N TYR A 63 -7.64 -0.66 -0.77
CA TYR A 63 -6.35 -0.16 -1.22
C TYR A 63 -5.38 -0.08 -0.05
N ALA A 64 -4.08 -0.12 -0.35
CA ALA A 64 -3.04 0.29 0.58
C ALA A 64 -2.66 1.74 0.27
N VAL A 65 -2.86 2.65 1.21
CA VAL A 65 -2.50 4.06 1.02
C VAL A 65 -1.26 4.38 1.85
N LYS A 66 -0.14 4.61 1.16
CA LYS A 66 1.11 5.04 1.78
C LYS A 66 1.07 6.55 1.97
N VAL A 67 1.04 6.96 3.22
CA VAL A 67 1.05 8.36 3.67
C VAL A 67 2.47 8.76 4.03
N LEU A 68 3.01 9.79 3.38
CA LEU A 68 4.37 10.26 3.57
C LEU A 68 4.35 11.68 4.15
N ASP A 69 4.94 11.86 5.32
CA ASP A 69 5.02 13.17 6.00
C ASP A 69 6.03 14.09 5.31
N LYS A 70 5.56 15.25 4.82
CA LYS A 70 6.39 16.22 4.09
C LYS A 70 7.48 16.85 4.95
N VAL A 71 7.18 17.12 6.22
CA VAL A 71 8.14 17.74 7.14
C VAL A 71 9.27 16.75 7.41
N HIS A 72 8.93 15.49 7.67
CA HIS A 72 9.90 14.43 7.88
C HIS A 72 10.78 14.17 6.65
N ILE A 73 10.15 14.09 5.46
CA ILE A 73 10.87 13.95 4.18
C ILE A 73 11.88 15.07 3.96
N LEU A 74 11.50 16.32 4.26
CA LEU A 74 12.37 17.48 4.14
C LEU A 74 13.52 17.43 5.14
N LYS A 75 13.23 17.13 6.39
CA LYS A 75 14.21 17.01 7.49
C LYS A 75 15.26 15.94 7.17
N GLU A 76 14.83 14.79 6.71
CA GLU A 76 15.70 13.64 6.39
C GLU A 76 16.29 13.70 4.96
N LYS A 77 16.04 14.80 4.22
CA LYS A 77 16.50 15.00 2.83
C LYS A 77 16.13 13.86 1.88
N LYS A 78 14.93 13.28 2.06
CA LYS A 78 14.45 12.10 1.32
C LYS A 78 13.63 12.42 0.06
N GLN A 79 13.50 13.70 -0.34
CA GLN A 79 12.68 14.12 -1.49
C GLN A 79 13.03 13.38 -2.79
N LYS A 80 14.33 13.18 -3.04
CA LYS A 80 14.80 12.46 -4.23
C LYS A 80 14.35 11.00 -4.20
N TYR A 81 14.40 10.35 -3.04
CA TYR A 81 14.01 8.95 -2.90
C TYR A 81 12.51 8.76 -3.15
N VAL A 82 11.67 9.63 -2.57
CA VAL A 82 10.21 9.60 -2.78
C VAL A 82 9.86 9.82 -4.26
N ARG A 83 10.56 10.74 -4.94
CA ARG A 83 10.38 10.95 -6.37
C ARG A 83 10.76 9.72 -7.19
N VAL A 84 11.94 9.15 -6.93
CA VAL A 84 12.41 7.94 -7.63
C VAL A 84 11.48 6.77 -7.38
N GLU A 85 10.98 6.58 -6.16
CA GLU A 85 9.99 5.55 -5.83
C GLU A 85 8.70 5.73 -6.66
N LYS A 86 8.16 6.96 -6.70
CA LYS A 86 6.97 7.27 -7.52
C LYS A 86 7.22 6.99 -9.01
N GLU A 87 8.36 7.44 -9.55
CA GLU A 87 8.71 7.24 -10.95
C GLU A 87 8.85 5.75 -11.28
N ALA A 88 9.53 4.97 -10.43
CA ALA A 88 9.66 3.53 -10.59
C ALA A 88 8.31 2.81 -10.57
N LEU A 89 7.46 3.10 -9.58
CA LEU A 89 6.11 2.55 -9.51
C LEU A 89 5.25 2.93 -10.72
N SER A 90 5.39 4.16 -11.23
CA SER A 90 4.67 4.60 -12.44
C SER A 90 5.13 3.89 -13.71
N LEU A 91 6.41 3.52 -13.82
CA LEU A 91 6.92 2.71 -14.93
C LEU A 91 6.45 1.24 -14.86
N LEU A 92 6.18 0.75 -13.66
CA LEU A 92 5.84 -0.64 -13.39
C LEU A 92 4.32 -0.89 -13.22
N VAL A 93 3.48 0.08 -13.56
CA VAL A 93 2.02 -0.06 -13.50
C VAL A 93 1.55 -1.29 -14.28
N ASN A 94 0.70 -2.11 -13.66
CA ASN A 94 0.19 -3.37 -14.19
C ASN A 94 1.28 -4.42 -14.55
N THR A 95 2.47 -4.30 -13.95
CA THR A 95 3.51 -5.33 -14.09
C THR A 95 3.19 -6.50 -13.14
N PRO A 96 2.96 -7.73 -13.65
CA PRO A 96 2.69 -8.87 -12.79
C PRO A 96 3.79 -9.10 -11.75
N GLY A 97 3.40 -9.34 -10.50
CA GLY A 97 4.32 -9.53 -9.38
C GLY A 97 4.85 -8.21 -8.77
N VAL A 98 4.36 -7.07 -9.23
CA VAL A 98 4.69 -5.74 -8.66
C VAL A 98 3.41 -5.06 -8.22
N VAL A 99 3.43 -4.51 -7.01
CA VAL A 99 2.30 -3.72 -6.46
C VAL A 99 1.98 -2.56 -7.39
N THR A 100 0.74 -2.48 -7.82
CA THR A 100 0.28 -1.44 -8.75
C THR A 100 0.08 -0.11 -8.03
N LEU A 101 0.67 0.97 -8.56
CA LEU A 101 0.35 2.34 -8.16
C LEU A 101 -0.86 2.82 -8.98
N TYR A 102 -2.01 3.01 -8.33
CA TYR A 102 -3.21 3.50 -9.02
C TYR A 102 -3.17 5.00 -9.24
N HIS A 103 -2.89 5.78 -8.20
CA HIS A 103 -2.71 7.23 -8.32
C HIS A 103 -1.98 7.82 -7.10
N THR A 104 -1.61 9.09 -7.22
CA THR A 104 -1.01 9.86 -6.13
C THR A 104 -1.72 11.17 -5.96
N PHE A 105 -1.85 11.63 -4.74
CA PHE A 105 -2.33 12.97 -4.41
C PHE A 105 -1.57 13.55 -3.23
N GLN A 106 -1.87 14.78 -2.86
CA GLN A 106 -1.25 15.44 -1.72
C GLN A 106 -2.19 16.45 -1.08
N ASP A 107 -1.96 16.72 0.18
CA ASP A 107 -2.52 17.85 0.91
C ASP A 107 -1.39 18.77 1.42
N ARG A 108 -1.70 19.59 2.43
CA ARG A 108 -0.72 20.53 3.01
C ARG A 108 0.43 19.81 3.71
N GLU A 109 0.16 18.68 4.35
CA GLU A 109 1.08 18.03 5.28
C GLU A 109 1.71 16.75 4.70
N SER A 110 1.00 16.04 3.80
CA SER A 110 1.39 14.71 3.35
C SER A 110 1.31 14.53 1.84
N LEU A 111 2.07 13.53 1.36
CA LEU A 111 1.92 12.91 0.05
C LEU A 111 1.25 11.56 0.24
N TYR A 112 0.44 11.15 -0.73
CA TYR A 112 -0.32 9.90 -0.69
C TYR A 112 -0.07 9.10 -1.95
N PHE A 113 0.30 7.82 -1.79
CA PHE A 113 0.39 6.85 -2.87
C PHE A 113 -0.71 5.81 -2.65
N VAL A 114 -1.66 5.72 -3.58
CA VAL A 114 -2.72 4.71 -3.55
C VAL A 114 -2.24 3.49 -4.30
N LEU A 115 -2.04 2.42 -3.57
CA LEU A 115 -1.41 1.18 -4.02
C LEU A 115 -2.40 0.03 -3.99
N GLU A 116 -2.10 -0.99 -4.76
CA GLU A 116 -2.71 -2.29 -4.64
C GLU A 116 -2.52 -2.86 -3.24
N LEU A 117 -3.58 -3.45 -2.68
CA LEU A 117 -3.53 -4.11 -1.39
C LEU A 117 -3.25 -5.60 -1.58
N ALA A 118 -2.11 -6.07 -1.10
CA ALA A 118 -1.83 -7.49 -0.91
C ALA A 118 -2.42 -7.92 0.45
N GLU A 119 -3.36 -8.86 0.44
CA GLU A 119 -4.19 -9.12 1.63
C GLU A 119 -3.59 -10.10 2.64
N ASN A 120 -2.54 -10.85 2.24
CA ASN A 120 -1.94 -11.91 3.06
C ASN A 120 -0.61 -11.53 3.72
N CYS A 121 -0.41 -10.23 3.98
CA CYS A 121 0.77 -9.68 4.67
C CYS A 121 2.13 -9.90 3.97
N GLU A 122 3.19 -9.63 4.68
CA GLU A 122 4.58 -9.80 4.24
C GLU A 122 5.05 -11.24 4.40
N LEU A 123 5.91 -11.70 3.49
CA LEU A 123 6.56 -13.01 3.59
C LEU A 123 7.32 -13.17 4.92
N LEU A 124 7.92 -12.08 5.43
CA LEU A 124 8.59 -12.10 6.73
C LEU A 124 7.63 -12.52 7.85
N HIS A 125 6.42 -11.93 7.88
CA HIS A 125 5.43 -12.28 8.90
C HIS A 125 5.02 -13.76 8.82
N TYR A 126 4.86 -14.27 7.60
CA TYR A 126 4.57 -15.68 7.37
C TYR A 126 5.66 -16.59 7.95
N VAL A 127 6.93 -16.31 7.61
CA VAL A 127 8.09 -17.09 8.09
C VAL A 127 8.23 -16.99 9.61
N GLN A 128 8.01 -15.82 10.20
CA GLN A 128 8.06 -15.64 11.66
C GLN A 128 6.97 -16.43 12.38
N LYS A 129 5.77 -16.50 11.79
CA LYS A 129 4.62 -17.18 12.39
C LYS A 129 4.66 -18.70 12.26
N TYR A 130 5.09 -19.19 11.11
CA TYR A 130 5.00 -20.61 10.77
C TYR A 130 6.36 -21.32 10.70
N GLY A 131 7.46 -20.60 10.79
CA GLY A 131 8.81 -21.12 10.67
C GLY A 131 9.32 -21.15 9.22
N ALA A 132 10.32 -22.02 8.98
CA ALA A 132 10.89 -22.15 7.65
C ALA A 132 9.85 -22.69 6.65
N LEU A 133 9.92 -22.18 5.42
CA LEU A 133 9.13 -22.72 4.31
C LEU A 133 9.60 -24.14 3.97
N ASP A 134 8.67 -25.02 3.59
CA ASP A 134 9.00 -26.26 2.92
C ASP A 134 9.60 -26.00 1.53
N ILE A 135 10.21 -27.02 0.94
CA ILE A 135 10.95 -26.86 -0.32
C ILE A 135 10.05 -26.44 -1.49
N ASP A 136 8.82 -26.94 -1.52
CA ASP A 136 7.88 -26.67 -2.60
C ASP A 136 7.37 -25.24 -2.51
N SER A 137 6.97 -24.78 -1.32
CA SER A 137 6.59 -23.39 -1.05
C SER A 137 7.75 -22.42 -1.32
N ALA A 138 8.96 -22.74 -0.87
CA ALA A 138 10.15 -21.92 -1.13
C ALA A 138 10.45 -21.81 -2.62
N THR A 139 10.35 -22.91 -3.36
CA THR A 139 10.55 -22.92 -4.81
C THR A 139 9.50 -22.09 -5.53
N PHE A 140 8.23 -22.20 -5.13
CA PHE A 140 7.13 -21.41 -5.68
C PHE A 140 7.32 -19.90 -5.52
N TYR A 141 7.58 -19.44 -4.29
CA TYR A 141 7.81 -18.00 -4.03
C TYR A 141 9.10 -17.49 -4.69
N ALA A 142 10.17 -18.30 -4.70
CA ALA A 142 11.42 -17.92 -5.36
C ALA A 142 11.24 -17.77 -6.88
N ALA A 143 10.49 -18.63 -7.52
CA ALA A 143 10.22 -18.56 -8.95
C ALA A 143 9.40 -17.32 -9.31
N GLN A 144 8.34 -17.00 -8.55
CA GLN A 144 7.55 -15.80 -8.74
C GLN A 144 8.36 -14.52 -8.51
N LEU A 145 9.17 -14.49 -7.46
CA LEU A 145 10.05 -13.35 -7.17
C LEU A 145 11.08 -13.13 -8.28
N ALA A 146 11.67 -14.22 -8.79
CA ALA A 146 12.63 -14.14 -9.89
C ALA A 146 11.99 -13.59 -11.18
N ASP A 147 10.76 -14.02 -11.52
CA ASP A 147 10.01 -13.51 -12.66
C ASP A 147 9.66 -12.00 -12.47
N ALA A 148 9.20 -11.60 -11.28
CA ALA A 148 8.93 -10.21 -10.96
C ALA A 148 10.17 -9.33 -11.09
N ILE A 149 11.33 -9.79 -10.58
CA ILE A 149 12.62 -9.07 -10.69
C ILE A 149 13.05 -8.94 -12.15
N ASP A 150 12.92 -10.00 -12.98
CA ASP A 150 13.23 -9.93 -14.41
C ASP A 150 12.38 -8.87 -15.12
N ARG A 151 11.07 -8.80 -14.82
CA ARG A 151 10.18 -7.77 -15.38
C ARG A 151 10.58 -6.36 -14.95
N ILE A 152 10.92 -6.16 -13.68
CA ILE A 152 11.43 -4.89 -13.13
C ILE A 152 12.71 -4.46 -13.88
N HIS A 153 13.63 -5.39 -14.08
CA HIS A 153 14.89 -5.12 -14.77
C HIS A 153 14.66 -4.79 -16.26
N ARG A 154 13.75 -5.48 -16.94
CA ARG A 154 13.38 -5.17 -18.35
C ARG A 154 12.75 -3.79 -18.50
N ALA A 155 12.08 -3.29 -17.47
CA ALA A 155 11.57 -1.91 -17.44
C ALA A 155 12.65 -0.87 -17.10
N GLY A 156 13.92 -1.27 -16.94
CA GLY A 156 15.04 -0.39 -16.63
C GLY A 156 15.13 0.03 -15.17
N VAL A 157 14.41 -0.66 -14.27
CA VAL A 157 14.40 -0.38 -12.85
C VAL A 157 15.20 -1.44 -12.08
N VAL A 158 15.95 -1.03 -11.06
CA VAL A 158 16.62 -1.93 -10.11
C VAL A 158 16.07 -1.70 -8.72
N HIS A 159 15.50 -2.72 -8.09
CA HIS A 159 14.80 -2.59 -6.80
C HIS A 159 15.73 -2.22 -5.62
N ARG A 160 16.89 -2.85 -5.50
CA ARG A 160 17.97 -2.60 -4.51
C ARG A 160 17.67 -2.94 -3.04
N ASP A 161 16.47 -3.38 -2.71
CA ASP A 161 16.07 -3.71 -1.33
C ASP A 161 15.13 -4.95 -1.32
N ILE A 162 15.55 -6.02 -2.01
CA ILE A 162 14.83 -7.30 -2.00
C ILE A 162 15.08 -7.99 -0.67
N LYS A 163 14.02 -8.16 0.10
CA LYS A 163 14.02 -8.83 1.41
C LYS A 163 12.60 -9.29 1.74
N PRO A 164 12.43 -10.26 2.68
CA PRO A 164 11.10 -10.82 3.00
C PRO A 164 10.06 -9.79 3.46
N GLU A 165 10.49 -8.65 4.03
CA GLU A 165 9.61 -7.53 4.40
C GLU A 165 8.99 -6.81 3.19
N ASN A 166 9.68 -6.86 2.05
CA ASN A 166 9.23 -6.21 0.82
C ASN A 166 8.57 -7.18 -0.16
N VAL A 167 8.41 -8.44 0.23
CA VAL A 167 7.67 -9.46 -0.53
C VAL A 167 6.29 -9.62 0.11
N LEU A 168 5.27 -9.13 -0.58
CA LEU A 168 3.89 -9.20 -0.13
C LEU A 168 3.20 -10.43 -0.75
N LEU A 169 2.36 -11.05 0.04
CA LEU A 169 1.59 -12.23 -0.37
C LEU A 169 0.16 -11.81 -0.69
N ASP A 170 -0.33 -12.22 -1.85
CA ASP A 170 -1.72 -12.02 -2.26
C ASP A 170 -2.55 -13.28 -1.98
N LYS A 171 -3.88 -13.18 -2.16
CA LYS A 171 -4.83 -14.29 -1.95
C LYS A 171 -4.74 -15.38 -3.01
N ASN A 172 -4.19 -15.09 -4.18
CA ASN A 172 -4.19 -15.99 -5.34
C ASN A 172 -2.87 -16.73 -5.50
#